data_2d67d3f7f3a74602d691439d75ab7aef
#
_entry.id   2d67d3f7f3a74602d691439d75ab7aef
#
_cell.length_a   1.000
_cell.length_b   1.000
_cell.length_c   1.000
_cell.angle_alpha   90.00
_cell.angle_beta   90.00
_cell.angle_gamma   90.00
#
_symmetry.space_group_name_H-M   'P 1'
#
loop_
_entity.id
_entity.type
_entity.pdbx_description
1 polymer ?
#
loop_
_entity_poly.entity_id
_entity_poly.type
_entity_poly.pdbx_seq_one_letter_code
_entity_poly.pdbx_strand_id
1 'polypeptide(L)'
;MLKLIASLFLIFFIYSCSENTITDIEVPKTSKVEMLVKHSDEFVRQVLSYDTPGGKIHFAIGFGIANSIMIEGESANIIVDTSDSVYEAEQIYSLFKSKNDNPIEAIIYTHNHGDHTFGSAYYLNSQEKKPQIIAHEDTDFYVQRILGILNPIITKRSSRMFGTLLPEEDLINVG
;
A
#
# COMPACT_ATOMS: atom_id res chain seq x y z
N MET A 1 -17.71 48.94 33.87
CA MET A 1 -18.52 48.44 32.75
C MET A 1 -17.70 47.81 31.60
N LEU A 2 -16.42 48.13 31.47
CA LEU A 2 -15.57 47.59 30.35
C LEU A 2 -15.10 46.12 30.53
N LYS A 3 -15.03 45.62 31.76
CA LYS A 3 -14.58 44.24 32.06
C LYS A 3 -15.63 43.15 31.85
N LEU A 4 -16.90 43.50 31.71
CA LEU A 4 -17.98 42.52 31.51
C LEU A 4 -18.20 42.20 30.04
N ILE A 5 -17.79 43.08 29.14
CA ILE A 5 -17.96 42.90 27.68
C ILE A 5 -16.86 41.96 27.10
N ALA A 6 -15.65 41.98 27.69
CA ALA A 6 -14.57 41.10 27.25
C ALA A 6 -14.80 39.60 27.59
N SER A 7 -15.55 39.33 28.68
CA SER A 7 -15.88 37.95 29.08
C SER A 7 -16.97 37.32 28.19
N LEU A 8 -17.85 38.13 27.60
CA LEU A 8 -18.92 37.60 26.73
C LEU A 8 -18.43 37.24 25.32
N PHE A 9 -17.37 37.90 24.86
CA PHE A 9 -16.77 37.57 23.56
C PHE A 9 -15.94 36.28 23.55
N LEU A 10 -15.39 35.89 24.70
CA LEU A 10 -14.59 34.67 24.82
C LEU A 10 -15.44 33.40 24.86
N ILE A 11 -16.70 33.50 25.28
CA ILE A 11 -17.63 32.36 25.37
C ILE A 11 -18.19 31.99 23.99
N PHE A 12 -18.26 32.94 23.03
CA PHE A 12 -18.80 32.66 21.70
C PHE A 12 -17.82 31.95 20.76
N PHE A 13 -16.52 31.95 21.07
CA PHE A 13 -15.50 31.28 20.25
C PHE A 13 -15.32 29.78 20.58
N ILE A 14 -15.86 29.30 21.70
CA ILE A 14 -15.70 27.91 22.14
C ILE A 14 -16.80 26.98 21.57
N TYR A 15 -17.90 27.56 21.04
CA TYR A 15 -19.05 26.79 20.54
C TYR A 15 -19.04 26.52 19.03
N SER A 16 -17.97 26.85 18.32
CA SER A 16 -17.88 26.62 16.87
C SER A 16 -16.94 25.47 16.48
N CYS A 17 -16.55 24.59 17.41
CA CYS A 17 -16.13 23.24 17.06
C CYS A 17 -17.36 22.34 17.06
N SER A 18 -18.16 22.41 16.01
CA SER A 18 -19.11 21.35 15.71
C SER A 18 -18.29 20.09 15.49
N GLU A 19 -18.42 19.14 16.40
CA GLU A 19 -18.08 17.76 16.12
C GLU A 19 -18.83 17.39 14.84
N ASN A 20 -18.13 17.39 13.71
CA ASN A 20 -18.58 16.64 12.56
C ASN A 20 -18.49 15.16 12.97
N THR A 21 -19.46 14.69 13.73
CA THR A 21 -19.77 13.28 13.80
C THR A 21 -19.87 12.83 12.36
N ILE A 22 -19.01 11.91 11.98
CA ILE A 22 -19.17 11.14 10.74
C ILE A 22 -20.48 10.41 10.95
N THR A 23 -21.56 11.02 10.47
CA THR A 23 -22.88 10.38 10.45
C THR A 23 -22.71 9.14 9.59
N ASP A 24 -23.16 8.03 10.13
CA ASP A 24 -23.16 6.71 9.55
C ASP A 24 -23.36 6.77 8.03
N ILE A 25 -22.31 6.42 7.31
CA ILE A 25 -22.42 6.21 5.87
C ILE A 25 -23.17 4.90 5.75
N GLU A 26 -24.48 4.95 5.43
CA GLU A 26 -25.21 3.75 5.04
C GLU A 26 -24.48 3.11 3.86
N VAL A 27 -23.80 2.01 4.12
CA VAL A 27 -23.21 1.18 3.07
C VAL A 27 -24.37 0.51 2.33
N PRO A 28 -24.54 0.74 1.03
CA PRO A 28 -25.64 0.12 0.27
C PRO A 28 -25.52 -1.40 0.36
N LYS A 29 -26.50 -2.06 0.95
CA LYS A 29 -26.56 -3.52 0.96
C LYS A 29 -26.84 -4.02 -0.47
N THR A 30 -25.97 -4.89 -0.94
CA THR A 30 -26.14 -6.05 -1.81
C THR A 30 -25.74 -6.03 -3.28
N SER A 31 -26.26 -5.26 -4.19
CA SER A 31 -25.98 -5.49 -5.62
C SER A 31 -24.61 -5.00 -6.11
N LYS A 32 -24.02 -4.04 -5.39
CA LYS A 32 -22.71 -3.49 -5.75
C LYS A 32 -21.56 -4.37 -5.23
N VAL A 33 -21.76 -5.04 -4.10
CA VAL A 33 -20.76 -5.96 -3.53
C VAL A 33 -20.58 -7.17 -4.44
N GLU A 34 -21.66 -7.76 -4.98
CA GLU A 34 -21.56 -8.88 -5.93
C GLU A 34 -20.77 -8.51 -7.19
N MET A 35 -20.96 -7.29 -7.71
CA MET A 35 -20.18 -6.81 -8.85
C MET A 35 -18.69 -6.66 -8.52
N LEU A 36 -18.37 -6.18 -7.32
CA LEU A 36 -16.98 -6.03 -6.86
C LEU A 36 -16.31 -7.40 -6.67
N VAL A 37 -17.00 -8.35 -6.05
CA VAL A 37 -16.52 -9.74 -5.89
C VAL A 37 -16.24 -10.35 -7.27
N LYS A 38 -17.21 -10.26 -8.18
CA LYS A 38 -17.00 -10.75 -9.56
C LYS A 38 -15.82 -10.09 -10.25
N HIS A 39 -15.63 -8.78 -10.08
CA HIS A 39 -14.49 -8.07 -10.65
C HIS A 39 -13.17 -8.53 -10.00
N SER A 40 -13.15 -8.68 -8.68
CA SER A 40 -11.99 -9.22 -7.97
C SER A 40 -11.61 -10.62 -8.44
N ASP A 41 -12.57 -11.46 -8.74
CA ASP A 41 -12.35 -12.82 -9.25
C ASP A 41 -11.69 -12.86 -10.64
N GLU A 42 -11.72 -11.74 -11.37
CA GLU A 42 -11.01 -11.58 -12.64
C GLU A 42 -9.49 -11.41 -12.43
N PHE A 43 -9.05 -10.97 -11.25
CA PHE A 43 -7.64 -10.78 -10.89
C PHE A 43 -7.09 -12.03 -10.20
N VAL A 44 -6.70 -13.02 -10.97
CA VAL A 44 -6.11 -14.25 -10.44
C VAL A 44 -4.70 -14.00 -9.96
N ARG A 45 -4.43 -14.29 -8.68
CA ARG A 45 -3.09 -14.24 -8.09
C ARG A 45 -2.17 -15.24 -8.78
N GLN A 46 -1.16 -14.77 -9.48
CA GLN A 46 -0.25 -15.62 -10.23
C GLN A 46 1.12 -15.00 -10.39
N VAL A 47 2.10 -15.84 -10.73
CA VAL A 47 3.43 -15.40 -11.14
C VAL A 47 3.66 -15.81 -12.59
N LEU A 48 3.73 -14.85 -13.48
CA LEU A 48 4.12 -15.04 -14.88
C LEU A 48 5.64 -14.96 -15.00
N SER A 49 6.23 -15.81 -15.83
CA SER A 49 7.67 -15.89 -16.01
C SER A 49 8.04 -15.78 -17.49
N TYR A 50 9.04 -14.98 -17.78
CA TYR A 50 9.52 -14.73 -19.13
C TYR A 50 11.02 -14.95 -19.21
N ASP A 51 11.49 -15.65 -20.24
CA ASP A 51 12.90 -15.86 -20.50
C ASP A 51 13.55 -14.61 -21.07
N THR A 52 14.76 -14.31 -20.60
CA THR A 52 15.63 -13.26 -21.12
C THR A 52 17.04 -13.80 -21.36
N PRO A 53 17.91 -13.12 -22.11
CA PRO A 53 19.28 -13.59 -22.32
C PRO A 53 20.11 -13.76 -21.04
N GLY A 54 19.74 -13.07 -19.94
CA GLY A 54 20.48 -13.08 -18.67
C GLY A 54 19.82 -13.87 -17.53
N GLY A 55 18.69 -14.57 -17.80
CA GLY A 55 17.91 -15.27 -16.78
C GLY A 55 16.41 -15.12 -17.05
N LYS A 56 15.59 -15.13 -15.99
CA LYS A 56 14.15 -14.95 -16.12
C LYS A 56 13.70 -13.68 -15.40
N ILE A 57 12.56 -13.17 -15.84
CA ILE A 57 11.81 -12.12 -15.13
C ILE A 57 10.47 -12.71 -14.72
N HIS A 58 10.13 -12.54 -13.46
CA HIS A 58 8.89 -13.02 -12.85
C HIS A 58 8.02 -11.86 -12.42
N PHE A 59 6.77 -11.86 -12.81
CA PHE A 59 5.79 -10.83 -12.47
C PHE A 59 4.74 -11.44 -11.54
N ALA A 60 4.67 -10.96 -10.31
CA ALA A 60 3.59 -11.25 -9.39
C ALA A 60 2.45 -10.27 -9.63
N ILE A 61 1.30 -10.77 -10.08
CA ILE A 61 0.10 -9.99 -10.40
C ILE A 61 -1.11 -10.48 -9.60
N GLY A 62 -2.03 -9.55 -9.29
CA GLY A 62 -3.26 -9.84 -8.56
C GLY A 62 -3.08 -9.97 -7.04
N PHE A 63 -1.95 -9.55 -6.46
CA PHE A 63 -1.70 -9.60 -5.00
C PHE A 63 -2.09 -8.32 -4.28
N GLY A 64 -1.98 -7.19 -4.95
CA GLY A 64 -2.25 -5.86 -4.45
C GLY A 64 -2.45 -4.88 -5.60
N ILE A 65 -2.51 -3.60 -5.29
CA ILE A 65 -2.71 -2.52 -6.28
C ILE A 65 -1.55 -2.49 -7.27
N ALA A 66 -0.32 -2.66 -6.78
CA ALA A 66 0.87 -2.70 -7.63
C ALA A 66 1.38 -4.12 -7.82
N ASN A 67 1.94 -4.39 -8.98
CA ASN A 67 2.67 -5.62 -9.24
C ASN A 67 4.08 -5.55 -8.65
N SER A 68 4.61 -6.72 -8.25
CA SER A 68 6.01 -6.87 -7.88
C SER A 68 6.73 -7.73 -8.90
N ILE A 69 7.99 -7.41 -9.18
CA ILE A 69 8.78 -8.11 -10.20
C ILE A 69 10.06 -8.64 -9.58
N MET A 70 10.41 -9.89 -9.88
CA MET A 70 11.74 -10.44 -9.60
C MET A 70 12.52 -10.64 -10.88
N ILE A 71 13.73 -10.12 -10.91
CA ILE A 71 14.70 -10.32 -11.98
C ILE A 71 15.75 -11.30 -11.45
N GLU A 72 15.84 -12.47 -12.12
CA GLU A 72 16.87 -13.45 -11.80
C GLU A 72 18.25 -12.98 -12.26
N GLY A 73 19.25 -13.18 -11.41
CA GLY A 73 20.64 -13.08 -11.75
C GLY A 73 21.37 -14.40 -11.49
N GLU A 74 22.59 -14.54 -11.92
CA GLU A 74 23.38 -15.75 -11.75
C GLU A 74 23.59 -16.15 -10.28
N SER A 75 23.79 -15.18 -9.39
CA SER A 75 24.11 -15.40 -7.97
C SER A 75 23.18 -14.65 -7.01
N ALA A 76 22.38 -13.72 -7.50
CA ALA A 76 21.47 -12.93 -6.70
C ALA A 76 20.31 -12.41 -7.54
N ASN A 77 19.18 -12.14 -6.88
CA ASN A 77 17.97 -11.60 -7.50
C ASN A 77 17.80 -10.12 -7.17
N ILE A 78 17.04 -9.42 -8.02
CA ILE A 78 16.61 -8.04 -7.80
C ILE A 78 15.09 -8.04 -7.72
N ILE A 79 14.54 -7.31 -6.75
CA ILE A 79 13.11 -7.05 -6.65
C ILE A 79 12.83 -5.62 -7.15
N VAL A 80 11.82 -5.48 -8.00
CA VAL A 80 11.29 -4.19 -8.43
C VAL A 80 9.89 -4.04 -7.84
N ASP A 81 9.73 -3.05 -6.99
CA ASP A 81 8.56 -2.79 -6.16
C ASP A 81 8.17 -3.96 -5.21
N THR A 82 7.63 -3.63 -4.06
CA THR A 82 7.50 -4.60 -2.96
C THR A 82 6.07 -4.83 -2.49
N SER A 83 5.09 -4.30 -3.25
CA SER A 83 3.68 -4.29 -2.85
C SER A 83 3.37 -3.33 -1.68
N ASP A 84 2.12 -3.25 -1.26
CA ASP A 84 1.60 -2.27 -0.32
C ASP A 84 1.62 -2.72 1.15
N SER A 85 1.93 -4.00 1.40
CA SER A 85 2.02 -4.54 2.76
C SER A 85 3.09 -5.61 2.94
N VAL A 86 3.52 -5.79 4.18
CA VAL A 86 4.41 -6.88 4.59
C VAL A 86 3.77 -8.25 4.34
N TYR A 87 2.46 -8.35 4.52
CA TYR A 87 1.70 -9.58 4.31
C TYR A 87 1.69 -10.03 2.84
N GLU A 88 1.45 -9.11 1.93
CA GLU A 88 1.50 -9.39 0.48
C GLU A 88 2.92 -9.68 0.01
N ALA A 89 3.89 -8.90 0.49
CA ALA A 89 5.31 -9.12 0.20
C ALA A 89 5.76 -10.53 0.59
N GLU A 90 5.28 -11.06 1.74
CA GLU A 90 5.55 -12.43 2.17
C GLU A 90 4.99 -13.47 1.18
N GLN A 91 3.75 -13.31 0.76
CA GLN A 91 3.12 -14.22 -0.21
C GLN A 91 3.83 -14.20 -1.54
N ILE A 92 4.13 -13.01 -2.06
CA ILE A 92 4.86 -12.80 -3.32
C ILE A 92 6.26 -13.42 -3.24
N TYR A 93 7.00 -13.12 -2.15
CA TYR A 93 8.36 -13.64 -1.98
C TYR A 93 8.40 -15.17 -1.91
N SER A 94 7.44 -15.79 -1.23
CA SER A 94 7.33 -17.25 -1.17
C SER A 94 7.21 -17.88 -2.56
N LEU A 95 6.46 -17.24 -3.46
CA LEU A 95 6.31 -17.67 -4.84
C LEU A 95 7.56 -17.40 -5.67
N PHE A 96 8.18 -16.23 -5.50
CA PHE A 96 9.45 -15.92 -6.17
C PHE A 96 10.56 -16.87 -5.75
N LYS A 97 10.67 -17.17 -4.46
CA LYS A 97 11.63 -18.13 -3.91
C LYS A 97 11.45 -19.53 -4.47
N SER A 98 10.22 -19.93 -4.80
CA SER A 98 9.94 -21.21 -5.48
C SER A 98 10.43 -21.23 -6.95
N LYS A 99 10.69 -20.09 -7.56
CA LYS A 99 11.22 -19.95 -8.91
C LYS A 99 12.75 -19.90 -8.91
N ASN A 100 13.31 -19.05 -8.04
CA ASN A 100 14.75 -18.92 -7.87
C ASN A 100 15.03 -18.54 -6.40
N ASP A 101 15.82 -19.35 -5.70
CA ASP A 101 16.13 -19.19 -4.27
C ASP A 101 17.45 -18.41 -4.00
N ASN A 102 17.98 -17.74 -5.02
CA ASN A 102 19.11 -16.84 -4.84
C ASN A 102 18.76 -15.70 -3.87
N PRO A 103 19.73 -15.19 -3.10
CA PRO A 103 19.50 -14.07 -2.21
C PRO A 103 19.09 -12.83 -2.97
N ILE A 104 18.35 -11.95 -2.31
CA ILE A 104 17.98 -10.64 -2.89
C ILE A 104 19.13 -9.66 -2.63
N GLU A 105 19.76 -9.16 -3.67
CA GLU A 105 20.85 -8.17 -3.57
C GLU A 105 20.32 -6.73 -3.54
N ALA A 106 19.25 -6.44 -4.28
CA ALA A 106 18.70 -5.10 -4.37
C ALA A 106 17.17 -5.09 -4.48
N ILE A 107 16.59 -4.00 -4.00
CA ILE A 107 15.20 -3.63 -4.20
C ILE A 107 15.20 -2.29 -4.93
N ILE A 108 14.49 -2.21 -6.04
CA ILE A 108 14.35 -0.99 -6.84
C ILE A 108 12.92 -0.48 -6.68
N TYR A 109 12.74 0.77 -6.28
CA TYR A 109 11.43 1.42 -6.31
C TYR A 109 11.27 2.18 -7.62
N THR A 110 10.19 1.88 -8.34
CA THR A 110 9.82 2.66 -9.54
C THR A 110 9.43 4.08 -9.16
N HIS A 111 8.74 4.23 -8.02
CA HIS A 111 8.39 5.53 -7.44
C HIS A 111 8.01 5.40 -5.94
N ASN A 112 7.58 6.51 -5.35
CA ASN A 112 7.42 6.67 -3.90
C ASN A 112 6.06 6.27 -3.33
N HIS A 113 5.13 5.72 -4.09
CA HIS A 113 3.83 5.33 -3.56
C HIS A 113 3.91 4.10 -2.65
N GLY A 114 3.00 4.02 -1.68
CA GLY A 114 3.01 2.97 -0.65
C GLY A 114 2.85 1.56 -1.20
N ASP A 115 2.02 1.41 -2.21
CA ASP A 115 1.78 0.15 -2.93
C ASP A 115 3.02 -0.40 -3.67
N HIS A 116 4.08 0.41 -3.80
CA HIS A 116 5.38 0.00 -4.36
C HIS A 116 6.46 -0.19 -3.30
N THR A 117 6.29 0.38 -2.09
CA THR A 117 7.39 0.50 -1.12
C THR A 117 7.13 -0.14 0.25
N PHE A 118 5.87 -0.30 0.68
CA PHE A 118 5.56 -0.66 2.07
C PHE A 118 5.82 -2.13 2.41
N GLY A 119 5.89 -3.02 1.42
CA GLY A 119 6.29 -4.42 1.62
C GLY A 119 7.78 -4.63 1.91
N SER A 120 8.63 -3.60 1.72
CA SER A 120 10.09 -3.71 1.80
C SER A 120 10.61 -4.24 3.13
N ALA A 121 9.91 -3.96 4.24
CA ALA A 121 10.32 -4.44 5.57
C ALA A 121 10.40 -5.97 5.62
N TYR A 122 9.56 -6.68 4.87
CA TYR A 122 9.63 -8.14 4.79
C TYR A 122 10.94 -8.58 4.14
N TYR A 123 11.27 -8.05 2.97
CA TYR A 123 12.51 -8.40 2.25
C TYR A 123 13.76 -8.05 3.08
N LEU A 124 13.78 -6.88 3.72
CA LEU A 124 14.92 -6.44 4.55
C LEU A 124 15.15 -7.34 5.78
N ASN A 125 14.12 -7.99 6.30
CA ASN A 125 14.19 -8.82 7.47
C ASN A 125 14.33 -10.32 7.14
N SER A 126 14.01 -10.75 5.93
CA SER A 126 14.05 -12.14 5.50
C SER A 126 15.39 -12.57 4.90
N GLN A 127 16.33 -11.65 4.67
CA GLN A 127 17.65 -11.92 4.11
C GLN A 127 18.74 -11.85 5.19
N GLU A 128 19.75 -12.73 5.13
CA GLU A 128 20.94 -12.64 5.99
C GLU A 128 21.68 -11.32 5.79
N LYS A 129 21.89 -10.94 4.53
CA LYS A 129 22.43 -9.63 4.13
C LYS A 129 21.28 -8.79 3.64
N LYS A 130 21.08 -7.62 4.27
CA LYS A 130 20.03 -6.68 3.85
C LYS A 130 20.24 -6.24 2.42
N PRO A 131 19.21 -6.34 1.55
CA PRO A 131 19.27 -5.82 0.20
C PRO A 131 19.54 -4.31 0.17
N GLN A 132 20.20 -3.84 -0.88
CA GLN A 132 20.30 -2.41 -1.14
C GLN A 132 18.97 -1.87 -1.67
N ILE A 133 18.54 -0.73 -1.16
CA ILE A 133 17.38 -0.02 -1.73
C ILE A 133 17.88 1.01 -2.74
N ILE A 134 17.39 0.91 -3.97
CA ILE A 134 17.68 1.81 -5.07
C ILE A 134 16.39 2.58 -5.40
N ALA A 135 16.41 3.89 -5.25
CA ALA A 135 15.27 4.75 -5.46
C ALA A 135 15.72 6.16 -5.87
N HIS A 136 14.78 6.98 -6.34
CA HIS A 136 15.03 8.39 -6.55
C HIS A 136 15.37 9.07 -5.22
N GLU A 137 16.26 10.06 -5.24
CA GLU A 137 16.74 10.77 -4.04
C GLU A 137 15.63 11.39 -3.19
N ASP A 138 14.54 11.83 -3.83
CA ASP A 138 13.38 12.43 -3.15
C ASP A 138 12.37 11.41 -2.61
N THR A 139 12.58 10.11 -2.82
CA THR A 139 11.60 9.08 -2.45
C THR A 139 11.25 9.14 -0.96
N ASP A 140 12.25 9.22 -0.07
CA ASP A 140 12.03 9.32 1.36
C ASP A 140 11.25 10.57 1.75
N PHE A 141 11.58 11.72 1.16
CA PHE A 141 10.87 12.97 1.39
C PHE A 141 9.37 12.83 1.09
N TYR A 142 9.02 12.26 -0.06
CA TYR A 142 7.61 12.11 -0.44
C TYR A 142 6.89 11.05 0.40
N VAL A 143 7.54 9.93 0.74
CA VAL A 143 6.98 8.92 1.66
C VAL A 143 6.68 9.56 3.03
N GLN A 144 7.65 10.27 3.62
CA GLN A 144 7.47 10.97 4.90
C GLN A 144 6.36 12.02 4.84
N ARG A 145 6.22 12.72 3.73
CA ARG A 145 5.16 13.70 3.52
C ARG A 145 3.78 13.04 3.51
N ILE A 146 3.64 11.90 2.85
CA ILE A 146 2.38 11.13 2.80
C ILE A 146 2.03 10.59 4.18
N LEU A 147 2.99 9.93 4.85
CA LEU A 147 2.78 9.33 6.17
C LEU A 147 2.62 10.38 7.29
N GLY A 148 3.19 11.58 7.13
CA GLY A 148 3.13 12.67 8.08
C GLY A 148 2.02 13.68 7.78
N ILE A 149 2.39 14.78 7.15
CA ILE A 149 1.52 15.96 6.98
C ILE A 149 0.23 15.65 6.21
N LEU A 150 0.31 14.82 5.18
CA LEU A 150 -0.84 14.48 4.33
C LEU A 150 -1.65 13.29 4.84
N ASN A 151 -1.17 12.56 5.86
CA ASN A 151 -1.78 11.34 6.35
C ASN A 151 -3.29 11.45 6.62
N PRO A 152 -3.80 12.46 7.36
CA PRO A 152 -5.23 12.56 7.63
C PRO A 152 -6.10 12.68 6.37
N ILE A 153 -5.57 13.37 5.34
CA ILE A 153 -6.28 13.58 4.07
C ILE A 153 -6.20 12.32 3.23
N ILE A 154 -5.01 11.73 3.12
CA ILE A 154 -4.77 10.50 2.35
C ILE A 154 -5.58 9.34 2.93
N THR A 155 -5.52 9.13 4.25
CA THR A 155 -6.29 8.07 4.92
C THR A 155 -7.79 8.21 4.65
N LYS A 156 -8.34 9.42 4.78
CA LYS A 156 -9.76 9.67 4.52
C LYS A 156 -10.16 9.38 3.06
N ARG A 157 -9.28 9.70 2.10
CA ARG A 157 -9.52 9.40 0.68
C ARG A 157 -9.39 7.91 0.40
N SER A 158 -8.31 7.30 0.86
CA SER A 158 -8.02 5.88 0.65
C SER A 158 -9.10 4.98 1.23
N SER A 159 -9.59 5.29 2.43
CA SER A 159 -10.67 4.52 3.06
C SER A 159 -11.95 4.48 2.20
N ARG A 160 -12.20 5.53 1.41
CA ARG A 160 -13.35 5.57 0.51
C ARG A 160 -13.06 4.94 -0.86
N MET A 161 -11.80 5.03 -1.32
CA MET A 161 -11.41 4.52 -2.64
C MET A 161 -11.24 3.00 -2.65
N PHE A 162 -10.66 2.47 -1.57
CA PHE A 162 -10.24 1.06 -1.49
C PHE A 162 -11.14 0.20 -0.59
N GLY A 163 -12.30 0.74 -0.21
CA GLY A 163 -13.30 -0.03 0.54
C GLY A 163 -12.88 -0.42 1.97
N THR A 164 -11.83 0.19 2.55
CA THR A 164 -11.32 -0.19 3.89
C THR A 164 -12.30 0.08 5.04
N LEU A 165 -13.44 0.70 4.76
CA LEU A 165 -14.57 0.88 5.70
C LEU A 165 -15.63 -0.21 5.57
N LEU A 166 -15.48 -1.12 4.61
CA LEU A 166 -16.36 -2.28 4.47
C LEU A 166 -16.08 -3.29 5.60
N PRO A 167 -17.07 -4.12 5.95
CA PRO A 167 -16.85 -5.27 6.80
C PRO A 167 -15.75 -6.18 6.25
N GLU A 168 -15.03 -6.90 7.12
CA GLU A 168 -13.90 -7.73 6.71
C GLU A 168 -14.28 -8.78 5.65
N GLU A 169 -15.50 -9.34 5.75
CA GLU A 169 -16.06 -10.28 4.78
C GLU A 169 -16.30 -9.69 3.39
N ASP A 170 -16.40 -8.35 3.30
CA ASP A 170 -16.62 -7.62 2.06
C ASP A 170 -15.32 -6.98 1.52
N LEU A 171 -14.19 -7.15 2.22
CA LEU A 171 -12.89 -6.69 1.75
C LEU A 171 -12.39 -7.61 0.63
N ILE A 172 -12.26 -7.05 -0.55
CA ILE A 172 -11.80 -7.74 -1.75
C ILE A 172 -10.56 -7.08 -2.34
N ASN A 173 -9.75 -7.88 -3.01
CA ASN A 173 -8.63 -7.35 -3.76
C ASN A 173 -9.13 -6.42 -4.88
N VAL A 174 -8.58 -5.24 -4.98
CA VAL A 174 -8.97 -4.20 -5.94
C VAL A 174 -7.95 -3.98 -7.07
N GLY A 175 -6.91 -4.80 -7.14
CA GLY A 175 -5.87 -4.71 -8.17
C GLY A 175 -5.13 -6.00 -8.40
#